data_77f221d086b589aa6d12cc3aed304c14
#
_entry.id   77f221d086b589aa6d12cc3aed304c14
#
_cell.length_a   1.000
_cell.length_b   1.000
_cell.length_c   1.000
_cell.angle_alpha   90.00
_cell.angle_beta   90.00
_cell.angle_gamma   90.00
#
_symmetry.space_group_name_H-M   'P 1'
#
loop_
_entity.id
_entity.type
_entity.pdbx_description
1 polymer ?
#
loop_
_entity_poly.entity_id
_entity_poly.type
_entity_poly.pdbx_seq_one_letter_code
_entity_poly.pdbx_strand_id
1 'polypeptide(L)'
;MEIYAKIIGSDVLWLSNYLFGFILLYAIWTNPWRDLWSNTPQFSAMMGLALWLSALWFFPVGVREGLKLHPIGATLCFLMFGWQTAVLMLSTILFATLQYHDTNLIAMGFIGLLMIILPILVSRLVLKLFYRYGKPNYFAFVLFNGYFCGALSMLVVALVNAWIVMSYGNYSRFTMENVYFNYIPIICTAEFALTGAFISGFAAFLPDAVTHFNKDVYFVKRPPG
;
A
#
# COMPACT_ATOMS: atom_id res chain seq x y z
N MET A 1 7.67 13.95 -3.60
CA MET A 1 7.39 14.02 -2.15
C MET A 1 7.62 15.41 -1.57
N GLU A 2 8.59 16.17 -2.01
CA GLU A 2 8.87 17.55 -1.53
C GLU A 2 7.70 18.53 -1.70
N ILE A 3 6.81 18.29 -2.66
CA ILE A 3 5.74 19.24 -2.98
C ILE A 3 4.79 19.47 -1.80
N TYR A 4 4.50 18.42 -1.02
CA TYR A 4 3.57 18.54 0.11
C TYR A 4 4.08 19.49 1.20
N ALA A 5 5.39 19.50 1.44
CA ALA A 5 6.00 20.45 2.38
C ALA A 5 5.91 21.91 1.92
N LYS A 6 5.72 22.13 0.60
CA LYS A 6 5.64 23.46 -0.01
C LYS A 6 4.19 23.97 -0.15
N ILE A 7 3.21 23.07 -0.37
CA ILE A 7 1.82 23.45 -0.67
C ILE A 7 0.89 23.34 0.55
N ILE A 8 1.25 22.52 1.54
CA ILE A 8 0.41 22.27 2.72
C ILE A 8 0.92 23.11 3.89
N GLY A 9 0.00 23.76 4.59
CA GLY A 9 0.33 24.56 5.77
C GLY A 9 1.00 23.74 6.88
N SER A 10 1.93 24.35 7.60
CA SER A 10 2.70 23.72 8.68
C SER A 10 1.82 23.04 9.73
N ASP A 11 0.67 23.64 10.07
CA ASP A 11 -0.23 23.14 11.11
C ASP A 11 -0.85 21.79 10.69
N VAL A 12 -1.23 21.64 9.41
CA VAL A 12 -1.76 20.39 8.86
C VAL A 12 -0.68 19.32 8.82
N LEU A 13 0.56 19.69 8.47
CA LEU A 13 1.68 18.75 8.47
C LEU A 13 2.00 18.25 9.88
N TRP A 14 2.03 19.14 10.89
CA TRP A 14 2.23 18.73 12.28
C TRP A 14 1.11 17.85 12.81
N LEU A 15 -0.15 18.21 12.54
CA LEU A 15 -1.30 17.36 12.91
C LEU A 15 -1.21 15.98 12.27
N SER A 16 -0.82 15.92 10.99
CA SER A 16 -0.63 14.66 10.27
C SER A 16 0.50 13.81 10.88
N ASN A 17 1.59 14.44 11.33
CA ASN A 17 2.69 13.75 12.01
C ASN A 17 2.24 13.18 13.37
N TYR A 18 1.47 13.92 14.16
CA TYR A 18 0.93 13.40 15.43
C TYR A 18 -0.03 12.22 15.19
N LEU A 19 -0.94 12.34 14.22
CA LEU A 19 -1.87 11.27 13.89
C LEU A 19 -1.15 10.03 13.38
N PHE A 20 -0.19 10.20 12.46
CA PHE A 20 0.59 9.09 11.93
C PHE A 20 1.46 8.44 13.00
N GLY A 21 2.10 9.24 13.86
CA GLY A 21 2.86 8.77 15.01
C GLY A 21 2.00 7.94 15.98
N PHE A 22 0.78 8.38 16.26
CA PHE A 22 -0.16 7.62 17.08
C PHE A 22 -0.51 6.27 16.45
N ILE A 23 -0.76 6.25 15.12
CA ILE A 23 -1.03 5.00 14.39
C ILE A 23 0.18 4.05 14.44
N LEU A 24 1.41 4.59 14.30
CA LEU A 24 2.64 3.80 14.41
C LEU A 24 2.79 3.18 15.81
N LEU A 25 2.62 3.98 16.85
CA LEU A 25 2.69 3.48 18.24
C LEU A 25 1.64 2.40 18.49
N TYR A 26 0.42 2.62 18.00
CA TYR A 26 -0.64 1.63 18.10
C TYR A 26 -0.32 0.35 17.32
N ALA A 27 0.26 0.48 16.12
CA ALA A 27 0.71 -0.65 15.33
C ALA A 27 1.82 -1.44 16.04
N ILE A 28 2.82 -0.77 16.63
CA ILE A 28 3.89 -1.42 17.41
C ILE A 28 3.31 -2.19 18.60
N TRP A 29 2.38 -1.58 19.32
CA TRP A 29 1.79 -2.17 20.51
C TRP A 29 0.90 -3.39 20.22
N THR A 30 0.14 -3.35 19.11
CA THR A 30 -0.81 -4.41 18.74
C THR A 30 -0.25 -5.44 17.77
N ASN A 31 1.00 -5.27 17.30
CA ASN A 31 1.59 -6.20 16.34
C ASN A 31 1.83 -7.58 16.96
N PRO A 32 1.44 -8.68 16.32
CA PRO A 32 1.67 -10.04 16.81
C PRO A 32 3.13 -10.46 16.59
N TRP A 33 4.06 -9.83 17.29
CA TRP A 33 5.50 -10.04 17.15
C TRP A 33 5.92 -11.51 17.27
N ARG A 34 5.30 -12.22 18.23
CA ARG A 34 5.63 -13.62 18.47
C ARG A 34 5.30 -14.51 17.27
N ASP A 35 4.13 -14.30 16.67
CA ASP A 35 3.68 -15.08 15.52
C ASP A 35 4.54 -14.78 14.29
N LEU A 36 4.88 -13.50 14.08
CA LEU A 36 5.76 -13.06 13.00
C LEU A 36 7.16 -13.70 13.08
N TRP A 37 7.74 -13.75 14.28
CA TRP A 37 9.09 -14.33 14.48
C TRP A 37 9.08 -15.86 14.41
N SER A 38 7.98 -16.51 14.79
CA SER A 38 7.86 -17.98 14.74
C SER A 38 7.55 -18.52 13.34
N ASN A 39 6.91 -17.70 12.48
CA ASN A 39 6.59 -18.08 11.10
C ASN A 39 7.75 -17.72 10.15
N THR A 40 8.73 -18.63 10.06
CA THR A 40 9.92 -18.43 9.21
C THR A 40 9.60 -18.11 7.73
N PRO A 41 8.64 -18.79 7.05
CA PRO A 41 8.27 -18.45 5.68
C PRO A 41 7.74 -17.02 5.55
N GLN A 42 6.89 -16.59 6.49
CA GLN A 42 6.32 -15.24 6.48
C GLN A 42 7.39 -14.17 6.75
N PHE A 43 8.27 -14.42 7.70
CA PHE A 43 9.38 -13.52 8.02
C PHE A 43 10.34 -13.36 6.85
N SER A 44 10.73 -14.47 6.19
CA SER A 44 11.61 -14.43 5.01
C SER A 44 10.97 -13.71 3.84
N ALA A 45 9.66 -13.93 3.59
CA ALA A 45 8.90 -13.21 2.58
C ALA A 45 8.83 -11.70 2.89
N MET A 46 8.65 -11.33 4.17
CA MET A 46 8.64 -9.93 4.62
C MET A 46 9.99 -9.25 4.34
N MET A 47 11.11 -9.88 4.67
CA MET A 47 12.43 -9.32 4.41
C MET A 47 12.71 -9.16 2.91
N GLY A 48 12.37 -10.17 2.11
CA GLY A 48 12.52 -10.11 0.65
C GLY A 48 11.68 -9.00 0.01
N LEU A 49 10.41 -8.89 0.43
CA LEU A 49 9.51 -7.83 -0.05
C LEU A 49 9.93 -6.44 0.43
N ALA A 50 10.42 -6.31 1.67
CA ALA A 50 10.92 -5.04 2.18
C ALA A 50 12.10 -4.53 1.33
N LEU A 51 13.06 -5.39 1.00
CA LEU A 51 14.20 -5.05 0.14
C LEU A 51 13.72 -4.66 -1.27
N TRP A 52 12.83 -5.44 -1.86
CA TRP A 52 12.33 -5.20 -3.20
C TRP A 52 11.50 -3.91 -3.29
N LEU A 53 10.60 -3.67 -2.34
CA LEU A 53 9.83 -2.42 -2.26
C LEU A 53 10.73 -1.21 -1.98
N SER A 54 11.77 -1.37 -1.15
CA SER A 54 12.75 -0.29 -0.93
C SER A 54 13.41 0.12 -2.24
N ALA A 55 13.82 -0.85 -3.07
CA ALA A 55 14.39 -0.56 -4.39
C ALA A 55 13.40 0.19 -5.29
N LEU A 56 12.12 -0.19 -5.31
CA LEU A 56 11.09 0.54 -6.06
C LEU A 56 10.87 1.97 -5.56
N TRP A 57 10.93 2.19 -4.25
CA TRP A 57 10.71 3.51 -3.67
C TRP A 57 11.92 4.43 -3.80
N PHE A 58 13.13 3.88 -3.81
CA PHE A 58 14.37 4.66 -4.03
C PHE A 58 14.50 5.15 -5.46
N PHE A 59 13.95 4.43 -6.43
CA PHE A 59 14.00 4.80 -7.85
C PHE A 59 12.61 5.14 -8.42
N PRO A 60 11.96 6.22 -7.93
CA PRO A 60 10.63 6.57 -8.40
C PRO A 60 10.66 6.97 -9.88
N VAL A 61 9.86 6.30 -10.69
CA VAL A 61 9.61 6.70 -12.07
C VAL A 61 8.56 7.80 -12.04
N GLY A 62 8.89 9.00 -12.50
CA GLY A 62 7.97 10.14 -12.45
C GLY A 62 8.01 10.98 -13.71
N VAL A 63 6.84 11.53 -14.09
CA VAL A 63 6.68 12.35 -15.29
C VAL A 63 7.13 13.79 -15.05
N ARG A 64 6.99 14.30 -13.82
CA ARG A 64 7.44 15.65 -13.39
C ARG A 64 7.71 15.70 -11.90
N GLU A 65 8.49 16.70 -11.47
CA GLU A 65 8.67 17.01 -10.05
C GLU A 65 7.33 17.25 -9.36
N GLY A 66 7.10 16.59 -8.23
CA GLY A 66 5.85 16.67 -7.46
C GLY A 66 4.71 15.75 -7.92
N LEU A 67 4.76 15.18 -9.12
CA LEU A 67 3.78 14.23 -9.67
C LEU A 67 4.39 12.83 -9.84
N LYS A 68 5.31 12.46 -8.95
CA LYS A 68 5.93 11.13 -8.94
C LYS A 68 4.97 10.15 -8.26
N LEU A 69 4.46 9.21 -9.01
CA LEU A 69 3.72 8.06 -8.52
C LEU A 69 4.54 6.80 -8.82
N HIS A 70 4.62 5.91 -7.86
CA HIS A 70 5.23 4.60 -8.00
C HIS A 70 4.30 3.56 -7.39
N PRO A 71 4.38 2.29 -7.78
CA PRO A 71 3.63 1.23 -7.09
C PRO A 71 3.98 1.26 -5.61
N ILE A 72 2.96 1.26 -4.77
CA ILE A 72 3.13 1.45 -3.31
C ILE A 72 3.38 0.09 -2.64
N GLY A 73 2.69 -0.97 -3.12
CA GLY A 73 2.73 -2.29 -2.52
C GLY A 73 1.99 -2.39 -1.17
N ALA A 74 1.21 -1.37 -0.79
CA ALA A 74 0.54 -1.35 0.51
C ALA A 74 -0.53 -2.44 0.64
N THR A 75 -1.31 -2.68 -0.43
CA THR A 75 -2.29 -3.77 -0.49
C THR A 75 -1.60 -5.13 -0.38
N LEU A 76 -0.47 -5.32 -1.08
CA LEU A 76 0.33 -6.54 -1.00
C LEU A 76 0.79 -6.81 0.43
N CYS A 77 1.44 -5.82 1.07
CA CYS A 77 1.93 -5.94 2.44
C CYS A 77 0.80 -6.22 3.43
N PHE A 78 -0.35 -5.55 3.28
CA PHE A 78 -1.53 -5.77 4.10
C PHE A 78 -2.05 -7.21 4.00
N LEU A 79 -2.20 -7.74 2.80
CA LEU A 79 -2.71 -9.10 2.57
C LEU A 79 -1.74 -10.17 3.10
N MET A 80 -0.43 -9.93 2.99
CA MET A 80 0.58 -10.89 3.40
C MET A 80 0.85 -10.85 4.91
N PHE A 81 0.96 -9.67 5.52
CA PHE A 81 1.48 -9.54 6.89
C PHE A 81 0.48 -8.95 7.89
N GLY A 82 -0.73 -8.59 7.44
CA GLY A 82 -1.67 -7.84 8.25
C GLY A 82 -1.36 -6.34 8.30
N TRP A 83 -2.28 -5.55 8.85
CA TRP A 83 -2.20 -4.08 8.78
C TRP A 83 -1.05 -3.51 9.65
N GLN A 84 -0.79 -4.09 10.81
CA GLN A 84 0.25 -3.60 11.74
C GLN A 84 1.64 -3.71 11.11
N THR A 85 2.01 -4.93 10.71
CA THR A 85 3.31 -5.21 10.08
C THR A 85 3.47 -4.43 8.78
N ALA A 86 2.41 -4.33 7.96
CA ALA A 86 2.42 -3.54 6.72
C ALA A 86 2.71 -2.06 6.98
N VAL A 87 2.03 -1.46 7.97
CA VAL A 87 2.26 -0.05 8.37
C VAL A 87 3.71 0.15 8.82
N LEU A 88 4.22 -0.71 9.70
CA LEU A 88 5.58 -0.59 10.24
C LEU A 88 6.63 -0.74 9.14
N MET A 89 6.52 -1.76 8.30
CA MET A 89 7.45 -2.02 7.21
C MET A 89 7.48 -0.86 6.21
N LEU A 90 6.32 -0.43 5.72
CA LEU A 90 6.22 0.67 4.74
C LEU A 90 6.65 2.01 5.33
N SER A 91 6.42 2.25 6.63
CA SER A 91 6.87 3.47 7.30
C SER A 91 8.39 3.52 7.42
N THR A 92 9.05 2.38 7.64
CA THR A 92 10.51 2.27 7.64
C THR A 92 11.07 2.55 6.25
N ILE A 93 10.44 2.00 5.20
CA ILE A 93 10.82 2.27 3.81
C ILE A 93 10.62 3.74 3.46
N LEU A 94 9.48 4.34 3.86
CA LEU A 94 9.19 5.76 3.65
C LEU A 94 10.27 6.64 4.31
N PHE A 95 10.59 6.38 5.57
CA PHE A 95 11.62 7.13 6.30
C PHE A 95 12.98 7.04 5.57
N ALA A 96 13.40 5.83 5.20
CA ALA A 96 14.66 5.62 4.46
C ALA A 96 14.67 6.35 3.11
N THR A 97 13.54 6.32 2.38
CA THR A 97 13.39 7.02 1.08
C THR A 97 13.46 8.53 1.24
N LEU A 98 12.82 9.11 2.26
CA LEU A 98 12.86 10.54 2.52
C LEU A 98 14.29 11.01 2.89
N GLN A 99 15.00 10.21 3.68
CA GLN A 99 16.40 10.48 4.02
C GLN A 99 17.33 10.39 2.80
N TYR A 100 17.13 9.38 1.96
CA TYR A 100 17.94 9.21 0.75
C TYR A 100 17.81 10.37 -0.25
N HIS A 101 16.61 10.97 -0.34
CA HIS A 101 16.34 12.10 -1.23
C HIS A 101 16.49 13.48 -0.55
N ASP A 102 17.06 13.56 0.64
CA ASP A 102 17.18 14.80 1.42
C ASP A 102 15.86 15.58 1.55
N THR A 103 14.74 14.86 1.57
CA THR A 103 13.40 15.46 1.62
C THR A 103 13.06 15.87 3.05
N ASN A 104 12.39 17.01 3.21
CA ASN A 104 11.97 17.51 4.51
C ASN A 104 11.03 16.52 5.23
N LEU A 105 11.46 16.01 6.39
CA LEU A 105 10.73 15.03 7.19
C LEU A 105 9.40 15.55 7.75
N ILE A 106 9.18 16.85 7.75
CA ILE A 106 7.93 17.44 8.24
C ILE A 106 6.71 16.93 7.48
N ALA A 107 6.86 16.49 6.23
CA ALA A 107 5.80 15.94 5.41
C ALA A 107 5.61 14.42 5.59
N MET A 108 6.45 13.75 6.39
CA MET A 108 6.45 12.29 6.53
C MET A 108 5.10 11.73 6.98
N GLY A 109 4.49 12.33 7.99
CA GLY A 109 3.18 11.88 8.49
C GLY A 109 2.08 12.03 7.44
N PHE A 110 2.06 13.16 6.73
CA PHE A 110 1.08 13.40 5.68
C PHE A 110 1.23 12.39 4.52
N ILE A 111 2.45 12.15 4.06
CA ILE A 111 2.76 11.16 3.03
C ILE A 111 2.40 9.76 3.52
N GLY A 112 2.72 9.42 4.78
CA GLY A 112 2.39 8.14 5.39
C GLY A 112 0.89 7.90 5.48
N LEU A 113 0.09 8.91 5.86
CA LEU A 113 -1.36 8.82 5.86
C LEU A 113 -1.93 8.58 4.45
N LEU A 114 -1.39 9.29 3.45
CA LEU A 114 -1.86 9.19 2.07
C LEU A 114 -1.40 7.90 1.37
N MET A 115 -0.13 7.53 1.50
CA MET A 115 0.45 6.42 0.71
C MET A 115 0.48 5.08 1.46
N ILE A 116 0.32 5.07 2.79
CA ILE A 116 0.35 3.83 3.57
C ILE A 116 -1.02 3.54 4.18
N ILE A 117 -1.55 4.48 4.96
CA ILE A 117 -2.78 4.23 5.72
C ILE A 117 -4.01 4.16 4.80
N LEU A 118 -4.15 5.10 3.88
CA LEU A 118 -5.30 5.16 2.98
C LEU A 118 -5.46 3.87 2.13
N PRO A 119 -4.44 3.37 1.42
CA PRO A 119 -4.58 2.13 0.65
C PRO A 119 -4.81 0.89 1.55
N ILE A 120 -4.24 0.85 2.76
CA ILE A 120 -4.51 -0.23 3.72
C ILE A 120 -5.99 -0.20 4.17
N LEU A 121 -6.56 0.97 4.40
CA LEU A 121 -7.99 1.09 4.76
C LEU A 121 -8.90 0.63 3.62
N VAL A 122 -8.59 1.01 2.38
CA VAL A 122 -9.32 0.53 1.19
C VAL A 122 -9.23 -1.00 1.09
N SER A 123 -8.02 -1.54 1.25
CA SER A 123 -7.78 -2.98 1.17
C SER A 123 -8.53 -3.74 2.27
N ARG A 124 -8.55 -3.20 3.48
CA ARG A 124 -9.32 -3.77 4.60
C ARG A 124 -10.82 -3.77 4.32
N LEU A 125 -11.34 -2.71 3.72
CA LEU A 125 -12.74 -2.63 3.33
C LEU A 125 -13.09 -3.67 2.27
N VAL A 126 -12.29 -3.76 1.20
CA VAL A 126 -12.49 -4.75 0.13
C VAL A 126 -12.43 -6.16 0.68
N LEU A 127 -11.45 -6.48 1.50
CA LEU A 127 -11.31 -7.79 2.14
C LEU A 127 -12.53 -8.13 3.02
N LYS A 128 -13.02 -7.16 3.80
CA LYS A 128 -14.22 -7.32 4.64
C LYS A 128 -15.45 -7.60 3.78
N LEU A 129 -15.62 -6.89 2.67
CA LEU A 129 -16.71 -7.12 1.72
C LEU A 129 -16.58 -8.49 1.05
N PHE A 130 -15.36 -8.89 0.69
CA PHE A 130 -15.08 -10.20 0.13
C PHE A 130 -15.45 -11.34 1.11
N TYR A 131 -15.09 -11.23 2.39
CA TYR A 131 -15.47 -12.23 3.39
C TYR A 131 -16.98 -12.29 3.64
N ARG A 132 -17.69 -11.18 3.44
CA ARG A 132 -19.13 -11.12 3.65
C ARG A 132 -19.95 -11.66 2.47
N TYR A 133 -19.50 -11.41 1.24
CA TYR A 133 -20.27 -11.68 0.02
C TYR A 133 -19.58 -12.63 -0.96
N GLY A 134 -18.27 -12.80 -0.83
CA GLY A 134 -17.46 -13.62 -1.71
C GLY A 134 -17.60 -15.11 -1.42
N LYS A 135 -17.38 -15.92 -2.44
CA LYS A 135 -17.27 -17.37 -2.26
C LYS A 135 -15.82 -17.73 -1.90
N PRO A 136 -15.58 -18.62 -0.93
CA PRO A 136 -14.22 -19.08 -0.59
C PRO A 136 -13.66 -19.91 -1.74
N ASN A 137 -12.90 -19.24 -2.60
CA ASN A 137 -12.24 -19.83 -3.76
C ASN A 137 -10.93 -19.09 -3.98
N TYR A 138 -9.85 -19.85 -4.24
CA TYR A 138 -8.52 -19.30 -4.53
C TYR A 138 -8.56 -18.22 -5.62
N PHE A 139 -9.17 -18.53 -6.78
CA PHE A 139 -9.25 -17.58 -7.89
C PHE A 139 -10.03 -16.32 -7.53
N ALA A 140 -11.13 -16.46 -6.81
CA ALA A 140 -11.90 -15.31 -6.34
C ALA A 140 -11.09 -14.46 -5.37
N PHE A 141 -10.37 -15.07 -4.40
CA PHE A 141 -9.50 -14.35 -3.48
C PHE A 141 -8.42 -13.56 -4.23
N VAL A 142 -7.71 -14.20 -5.14
CA VAL A 142 -6.61 -13.60 -5.90
C VAL A 142 -7.12 -12.47 -6.81
N LEU A 143 -8.22 -12.70 -7.56
CA LEU A 143 -8.76 -11.68 -8.47
C LEU A 143 -9.30 -10.46 -7.71
N PHE A 144 -10.07 -10.66 -6.65
CA PHE A 144 -10.70 -9.54 -5.95
C PHE A 144 -9.74 -8.86 -4.95
N ASN A 145 -9.03 -9.63 -4.13
CA ASN A 145 -8.17 -9.04 -3.11
C ASN A 145 -6.74 -8.79 -3.60
N GLY A 146 -6.24 -9.57 -4.55
CA GLY A 146 -4.94 -9.32 -5.19
C GLY A 146 -5.05 -8.24 -6.26
N TYR A 147 -5.60 -8.61 -7.41
CA TYR A 147 -5.59 -7.76 -8.59
C TYR A 147 -6.50 -6.53 -8.46
N PHE A 148 -7.79 -6.72 -8.28
CA PHE A 148 -8.75 -5.61 -8.26
C PHE A 148 -8.50 -4.65 -7.09
N CYS A 149 -8.25 -5.18 -5.90
CA CYS A 149 -8.00 -4.36 -4.72
C CYS A 149 -6.72 -3.52 -4.85
N GLY A 150 -5.65 -4.08 -5.45
CA GLY A 150 -4.42 -3.35 -5.75
C GLY A 150 -4.70 -2.13 -6.62
N ALA A 151 -5.38 -2.32 -7.76
CA ALA A 151 -5.75 -1.21 -8.64
C ALA A 151 -6.67 -0.18 -7.97
N LEU A 152 -7.69 -0.65 -7.22
CA LEU A 152 -8.66 0.22 -6.56
C LEU A 152 -7.99 1.07 -5.47
N SER A 153 -7.13 0.49 -4.65
CA SER A 153 -6.43 1.21 -3.60
C SER A 153 -5.52 2.29 -4.19
N MET A 154 -4.81 1.99 -5.28
CA MET A 154 -3.97 2.95 -5.98
C MET A 154 -4.81 4.05 -6.65
N LEU A 155 -5.95 3.72 -7.24
CA LEU A 155 -6.88 4.69 -7.82
C LEU A 155 -7.36 5.70 -6.77
N VAL A 156 -7.77 5.23 -5.59
CA VAL A 156 -8.20 6.09 -4.48
C VAL A 156 -7.06 7.02 -4.05
N VAL A 157 -5.85 6.50 -3.87
CA VAL A 157 -4.67 7.32 -3.53
C VAL A 157 -4.42 8.38 -4.60
N ALA A 158 -4.45 8.01 -5.89
CA ALA A 158 -4.20 8.92 -6.99
C ALA A 158 -5.27 10.02 -7.08
N LEU A 159 -6.55 9.70 -6.89
CA LEU A 159 -7.64 10.68 -6.89
C LEU A 159 -7.56 11.64 -5.70
N VAL A 160 -7.29 11.13 -4.49
CA VAL A 160 -7.09 11.97 -3.30
C VAL A 160 -5.88 12.88 -3.49
N ASN A 161 -4.78 12.35 -4.04
CA ASN A 161 -3.60 13.15 -4.36
C ASN A 161 -3.92 14.24 -5.41
N ALA A 162 -4.66 13.90 -6.47
CA ALA A 162 -5.11 14.87 -7.48
C ALA A 162 -5.92 16.00 -6.82
N TRP A 163 -6.88 15.64 -5.97
CA TRP A 163 -7.70 16.61 -5.26
C TRP A 163 -6.86 17.55 -4.38
N ILE A 164 -5.90 17.03 -3.62
CA ILE A 164 -4.98 17.82 -2.78
C ILE A 164 -4.16 18.79 -3.63
N VAL A 165 -3.54 18.28 -4.70
CA VAL A 165 -2.68 19.07 -5.57
C VAL A 165 -3.47 20.15 -6.34
N MET A 166 -4.72 19.88 -6.70
CA MET A 166 -5.60 20.87 -7.33
C MET A 166 -6.11 21.94 -6.35
N SER A 167 -6.32 21.56 -5.08
CA SER A 167 -6.87 22.47 -4.06
C SER A 167 -5.80 23.39 -3.47
N TYR A 168 -4.58 22.91 -3.31
CA TYR A 168 -3.50 23.62 -2.61
C TYR A 168 -2.28 23.92 -3.50
N GLY A 169 -2.17 23.27 -4.65
CA GLY A 169 -1.03 23.43 -5.57
C GLY A 169 -1.30 24.46 -6.67
N ASN A 170 -0.21 25.01 -7.22
CA ASN A 170 -0.26 25.98 -8.33
C ASN A 170 -0.17 25.31 -9.72
N TYR A 171 -0.71 24.07 -9.84
CA TYR A 171 -0.71 23.39 -11.13
C TYR A 171 -1.87 23.85 -12.00
N SER A 172 -1.57 24.13 -13.29
CA SER A 172 -2.61 24.46 -14.25
C SER A 172 -3.53 23.26 -14.48
N ARG A 173 -4.83 23.52 -14.75
CA ARG A 173 -5.78 22.47 -15.14
C ARG A 173 -5.26 21.66 -16.32
N PHE A 174 -4.64 22.32 -17.29
CA PHE A 174 -4.04 21.66 -18.45
C PHE A 174 -2.99 20.61 -18.07
N THR A 175 -2.12 20.91 -17.10
CA THR A 175 -1.10 19.94 -16.62
C THR A 175 -1.75 18.75 -15.91
N MET A 176 -2.79 18.99 -15.11
CA MET A 176 -3.49 17.92 -14.42
C MET A 176 -4.23 17.01 -15.41
N GLU A 177 -4.96 17.58 -16.37
CA GLU A 177 -5.75 16.82 -17.34
C GLU A 177 -4.87 16.04 -18.33
N ASN A 178 -3.82 16.66 -18.87
CA ASN A 178 -3.02 16.05 -19.94
C ASN A 178 -1.84 15.23 -19.44
N VAL A 179 -1.41 15.41 -18.21
CA VAL A 179 -0.25 14.67 -17.65
C VAL A 179 -0.69 13.73 -16.54
N TYR A 180 -1.29 14.28 -15.47
CA TYR A 180 -1.53 13.49 -14.27
C TYR A 180 -2.64 12.44 -14.47
N PHE A 181 -3.82 12.83 -14.98
CA PHE A 181 -4.94 11.90 -15.18
C PHE A 181 -4.62 10.81 -16.21
N ASN A 182 -3.84 11.14 -17.25
CA ASN A 182 -3.37 10.13 -18.21
C ASN A 182 -2.38 9.13 -17.61
N TYR A 183 -1.70 9.50 -16.52
CA TYR A 183 -0.78 8.61 -15.84
C TYR A 183 -1.46 7.67 -14.82
N ILE A 184 -2.64 8.02 -14.31
CA ILE A 184 -3.39 7.21 -13.33
C ILE A 184 -3.65 5.77 -13.82
N PRO A 185 -4.15 5.52 -15.04
CA PRO A 185 -4.37 4.15 -15.51
C PRO A 185 -3.09 3.31 -15.52
N ILE A 186 -1.96 3.91 -15.89
CA ILE A 186 -0.66 3.24 -15.97
C ILE A 186 -0.25 2.75 -14.58
N ILE A 187 -0.31 3.62 -13.57
CA ILE A 187 0.11 3.27 -12.23
C ILE A 187 -0.87 2.32 -11.54
N CYS A 188 -2.17 2.45 -11.81
CA CYS A 188 -3.16 1.49 -11.33
C CYS A 188 -2.94 0.10 -11.94
N THR A 189 -2.57 0.01 -13.23
CA THR A 189 -2.22 -1.25 -13.88
C THR A 189 -0.93 -1.84 -13.31
N ALA A 190 0.05 -1.02 -12.98
CA ALA A 190 1.28 -1.47 -12.33
C ALA A 190 1.00 -2.07 -10.94
N GLU A 191 0.19 -1.38 -10.11
CA GLU A 191 -0.20 -1.90 -8.78
C GLU A 191 -1.09 -3.14 -8.88
N PHE A 192 -2.02 -3.19 -9.87
CA PHE A 192 -2.82 -4.36 -10.20
C PHE A 192 -1.93 -5.57 -10.48
N ALA A 193 -0.99 -5.44 -11.41
CA ALA A 193 -0.10 -6.53 -11.82
C ALA A 193 0.82 -6.96 -10.68
N LEU A 194 1.41 -6.01 -9.97
CA LEU A 194 2.30 -6.24 -8.86
C LEU A 194 1.60 -7.01 -7.74
N THR A 195 0.55 -6.43 -7.18
CA THR A 195 -0.16 -7.03 -6.05
C THR A 195 -0.77 -8.37 -6.45
N GLY A 196 -1.40 -8.44 -7.62
CA GLY A 196 -2.04 -9.66 -8.11
C GLY A 196 -1.05 -10.80 -8.35
N ALA A 197 0.08 -10.53 -9.02
CA ALA A 197 1.08 -11.55 -9.31
C ALA A 197 1.73 -12.10 -8.03
N PHE A 198 2.13 -11.23 -7.11
CA PHE A 198 2.73 -11.67 -5.84
C PHE A 198 1.73 -12.46 -4.99
N ILE A 199 0.50 -11.98 -4.82
CA ILE A 199 -0.53 -12.70 -4.05
C ILE A 199 -0.87 -14.03 -4.71
N SER A 200 -0.94 -14.10 -6.06
CA SER A 200 -1.13 -15.37 -6.77
C SER A 200 -0.03 -16.38 -6.45
N GLY A 201 1.23 -15.94 -6.57
CA GLY A 201 2.38 -16.80 -6.29
C GLY A 201 2.44 -17.23 -4.83
N PHE A 202 2.36 -16.30 -3.90
CA PHE A 202 2.47 -16.62 -2.47
C PHE A 202 1.31 -17.49 -1.99
N ALA A 203 0.06 -17.19 -2.38
CA ALA A 203 -1.08 -18.00 -1.99
C ALA A 203 -1.07 -19.42 -2.60
N ALA A 204 -0.45 -19.61 -3.78
CA ALA A 204 -0.31 -20.92 -4.41
C ALA A 204 0.84 -21.75 -3.82
N PHE A 205 2.03 -21.15 -3.64
CA PHE A 205 3.26 -21.87 -3.29
C PHE A 205 3.64 -21.76 -1.82
N LEU A 206 3.28 -20.67 -1.14
CA LEU A 206 3.61 -20.38 0.26
C LEU A 206 2.39 -19.79 0.99
N PRO A 207 1.26 -20.52 1.04
CA PRO A 207 0.00 -20.01 1.62
C PRO A 207 0.16 -19.58 3.08
N ASP A 208 1.03 -20.22 3.84
CA ASP A 208 1.32 -19.89 5.25
C ASP A 208 2.05 -18.54 5.41
N ALA A 209 2.57 -17.95 4.33
CA ALA A 209 3.15 -16.61 4.34
C ALA A 209 2.10 -15.51 4.12
N VAL A 210 0.85 -15.85 3.79
CA VAL A 210 -0.24 -14.89 3.51
C VAL A 210 -1.25 -14.91 4.65
N THR A 211 -1.20 -13.91 5.53
CA THR A 211 -2.04 -13.81 6.74
C THR A 211 -3.54 -13.91 6.44
N HIS A 212 -3.98 -13.33 5.35
CA HIS A 212 -5.40 -13.25 4.99
C HIS A 212 -5.85 -14.37 4.05
N PHE A 213 -5.03 -15.41 3.85
CA PHE A 213 -5.36 -16.58 3.04
C PHE A 213 -5.33 -17.85 3.88
N ASN A 214 -6.49 -18.51 4.02
CA ASN A 214 -6.57 -19.78 4.76
C ASN A 214 -6.66 -20.96 3.77
N LYS A 215 -5.58 -21.71 3.64
CA LYS A 215 -5.49 -22.87 2.72
C LYS A 215 -6.60 -23.90 2.95
N ASP A 216 -7.00 -24.14 4.20
CA ASP A 216 -8.00 -25.14 4.54
C ASP A 216 -9.42 -24.74 4.08
N VAL A 217 -9.67 -23.44 3.92
CA VAL A 217 -10.94 -22.90 3.45
C VAL A 217 -10.97 -22.79 1.93
N TYR A 218 -9.85 -22.39 1.31
CA TYR A 218 -9.81 -22.04 -0.11
C TYR A 218 -9.46 -23.23 -1.02
N PHE A 219 -8.76 -24.25 -0.50
CA PHE A 219 -8.39 -25.45 -1.26
C PHE A 219 -9.21 -26.69 -0.92
N VAL A 220 -10.26 -26.59 -0.12
CA VAL A 220 -11.14 -27.73 0.17
C VAL A 220 -11.75 -28.24 -1.14
N LYS A 221 -11.38 -29.45 -1.54
CA LYS A 221 -12.08 -30.19 -2.58
C LYS A 221 -13.52 -30.43 -2.10
N ARG A 222 -14.52 -29.84 -2.75
CA ARG A 222 -15.90 -30.27 -2.56
C ARG A 222 -15.95 -31.77 -2.91
N PRO A 223 -16.56 -32.63 -2.07
CA PRO A 223 -16.81 -33.99 -2.47
C PRO A 223 -17.59 -33.97 -3.76
N PRO A 224 -17.31 -34.90 -4.73
CA PRO A 224 -18.10 -35.02 -5.91
C PRO A 224 -19.56 -35.25 -5.52
N GLY A 225 -20.46 -34.36 -5.99
CA GLY A 225 -21.90 -34.46 -5.79
C GLY A 225 -22.49 -35.62 -6.57
#